data_9bd1bf2b980545a3e2f86cb3adee2893
#
_entry.id   9bd1bf2b980545a3e2f86cb3adee2893
#
_cell.length_a   1.000
_cell.length_b   1.000
_cell.length_c   1.000
_cell.angle_alpha   90.00
_cell.angle_beta   90.00
_cell.angle_gamma   90.00
#
_symmetry.space_group_name_H-M   'P 1'
#
loop_
_entity.id
_entity.type
_entity.pdbx_description
1 polymer ?
#
loop_
_entity_poly.entity_id
_entity_poly.type
_entity_poly.pdbx_seq_one_letter_code
_entity_poly.pdbx_strand_id
1 'polypeptide(L)'
;VQTCALPIYFRDRARAFREGFDAAFADLCGGADVYYAGKSMLTLSTARWAAEEGLRVDTASGGELAIALAAGVDPAHIGLHGNNKSDAELRTALEAGVGRIIVDSLDELTHLAALAAEAGRRAPVMLRLTPGVHAHTHDFIATAHEDQKFGLSLAPASTDRDGNVAGRSPAAVAVAAALAAESIDLLGVHCHIGSQIFEAEGFGLAAGRVLEFLAEIKAEHGVELAELDLGGGHGIAYTAVDEPRPAAEIADALADDVQKTVERLGLTCPRISLEPGRAISGPAGLTLYTVGVTKTVDADTPDGGTAARRYVAVDGGMSDNPRPVLYDADYTAVSARRTSEAEPVLSRVVGKHCESGDILVRDVYLPADLGRGDLLAVPATGAYTHVMSSNYNALARPAVVA
;
A
#
# COMPACT_ATOMS: atom_id res chain seq x y z
N VAL A 1 1.09 -17.63 -19.19
CA VAL A 1 0.96 -16.39 -18.39
C VAL A 1 2.32 -15.81 -18.08
N GLN A 2 2.47 -14.51 -18.21
CA GLN A 2 3.70 -13.81 -17.88
C GLN A 2 3.36 -12.43 -17.31
N THR A 3 3.93 -12.08 -16.16
CA THR A 3 3.88 -10.71 -15.63
C THR A 3 5.09 -9.93 -16.12
N CYS A 4 4.86 -8.78 -16.73
CA CYS A 4 5.90 -7.87 -17.17
C CYS A 4 5.98 -6.69 -16.19
N ALA A 5 7.17 -6.47 -15.62
CA ALA A 5 7.50 -5.27 -14.88
C ALA A 5 8.19 -4.29 -15.84
N LEU A 6 7.75 -3.05 -15.85
CA LEU A 6 8.23 -2.01 -16.76
C LEU A 6 9.15 -1.05 -15.99
N PRO A 7 10.49 -1.23 -16.03
CA PRO A 7 11.42 -0.46 -15.21
C PRO A 7 11.29 1.05 -15.39
N ILE A 8 11.09 1.51 -16.63
CA ILE A 8 10.93 2.93 -16.94
C ILE A 8 9.73 3.51 -16.21
N TYR A 9 8.56 2.86 -16.34
CA TYR A 9 7.34 3.31 -15.67
C TYR A 9 7.47 3.29 -14.14
N PHE A 10 8.07 2.25 -13.58
CA PHE A 10 8.31 2.17 -12.15
C PHE A 10 9.17 3.36 -11.67
N ARG A 11 10.29 3.60 -12.33
CA ARG A 11 11.23 4.67 -11.99
C ARG A 11 10.60 6.06 -12.17
N ASP A 12 9.88 6.29 -13.25
CA ASP A 12 9.20 7.56 -13.50
C ASP A 12 8.14 7.85 -12.43
N ARG A 13 7.37 6.83 -12.02
CA ARG A 13 6.40 6.97 -10.93
C ARG A 13 7.08 7.22 -9.59
N ALA A 14 8.15 6.47 -9.28
CA ALA A 14 8.93 6.65 -8.06
C ALA A 14 9.47 8.09 -7.97
N ARG A 15 10.07 8.57 -9.06
CA ARG A 15 10.60 9.94 -9.16
C ARG A 15 9.52 10.99 -9.01
N ALA A 16 8.35 10.82 -9.68
CA ALA A 16 7.24 11.75 -9.59
C ALA A 16 6.72 11.91 -8.14
N PHE A 17 6.63 10.82 -7.38
CA PHE A 17 6.28 10.90 -5.96
C PHE A 17 7.36 11.61 -5.15
N ARG A 18 8.62 11.21 -5.29
CA ARG A 18 9.72 11.82 -4.56
C ARG A 18 9.81 13.32 -4.82
N GLU A 19 9.86 13.73 -6.08
CA GLU A 19 10.05 15.14 -6.46
C GLU A 19 8.83 15.99 -6.10
N GLY A 20 7.61 15.47 -6.32
CA GLY A 20 6.40 16.21 -5.98
C GLY A 20 6.27 16.49 -4.48
N PHE A 21 6.46 15.45 -3.67
CA PHE A 21 6.36 15.62 -2.20
C PHE A 21 7.55 16.37 -1.61
N ASP A 22 8.77 16.13 -2.09
CA ASP A 22 9.94 16.86 -1.63
C ASP A 22 9.81 18.38 -1.91
N ALA A 23 9.34 18.74 -3.08
CA ALA A 23 9.11 20.14 -3.47
C ALA A 23 7.99 20.79 -2.64
N ALA A 24 6.84 20.12 -2.47
CA ALA A 24 5.71 20.67 -1.74
C ALA A 24 6.02 20.92 -0.25
N PHE A 25 6.89 20.12 0.36
CA PHE A 25 7.26 20.24 1.77
C PHE A 25 8.62 20.93 1.99
N ALA A 26 9.29 21.42 0.94
CA ALA A 26 10.63 21.99 1.05
C ALA A 26 10.72 23.13 2.08
N ASP A 27 9.83 24.11 1.99
CA ASP A 27 9.81 25.30 2.86
C ASP A 27 9.18 25.02 4.23
N LEU A 28 8.41 23.93 4.35
CA LEU A 28 7.65 23.62 5.55
C LEU A 28 8.45 22.80 6.57
N CYS A 29 9.11 21.74 6.10
CA CYS A 29 9.93 20.86 6.96
C CYS A 29 11.21 20.32 6.26
N GLY A 30 11.69 21.04 5.25
CA GLY A 30 12.91 20.66 4.50
C GLY A 30 12.72 19.51 3.53
N GLY A 31 11.49 19.33 3.00
CA GLY A 31 11.10 18.27 2.07
C GLY A 31 10.38 17.10 2.74
N ALA A 32 10.11 16.04 1.98
CA ALA A 32 9.44 14.83 2.46
C ALA A 32 10.22 13.57 2.12
N ASP A 33 10.03 12.51 2.91
CA ASP A 33 10.60 11.20 2.64
C ASP A 33 9.54 10.28 2.01
N VAL A 34 9.87 9.62 0.92
CA VAL A 34 8.97 8.68 0.26
C VAL A 34 9.48 7.26 0.45
N TYR A 35 8.66 6.42 1.06
CA TYR A 35 8.93 5.00 1.26
C TYR A 35 8.15 4.19 0.22
N TYR A 36 8.85 3.39 -0.56
CA TYR A 36 8.18 2.42 -1.43
C TYR A 36 7.61 1.27 -0.60
N ALA A 37 6.28 1.15 -0.55
CA ALA A 37 5.63 0.07 0.18
C ALA A 37 5.82 -1.28 -0.53
N GLY A 38 6.78 -2.08 -0.04
CA GLY A 38 7.22 -3.34 -0.64
C GLY A 38 6.10 -4.37 -0.81
N LYS A 39 5.14 -4.42 0.11
CA LYS A 39 3.96 -5.30 0.03
C LYS A 39 3.21 -5.24 -1.30
N SER A 40 3.35 -4.15 -2.07
CA SER A 40 2.71 -4.02 -3.38
C SER A 40 3.38 -4.90 -4.45
N MET A 41 4.70 -4.90 -4.50
CA MET A 41 5.54 -5.77 -5.34
C MET A 41 7.00 -5.62 -4.92
N LEU A 42 7.54 -6.55 -4.13
CA LEU A 42 8.94 -6.52 -3.74
C LEU A 42 9.73 -7.67 -4.36
N THR A 43 10.72 -7.30 -5.15
CA THR A 43 11.75 -8.17 -5.74
C THR A 43 13.10 -7.49 -5.54
N LEU A 44 14.21 -8.20 -5.78
CA LEU A 44 15.54 -7.57 -5.78
C LEU A 44 15.62 -6.37 -6.75
N SER A 45 14.95 -6.48 -7.90
CA SER A 45 14.96 -5.42 -8.91
C SER A 45 14.15 -4.20 -8.46
N THR A 46 12.91 -4.40 -7.98
CA THR A 46 12.05 -3.27 -7.57
C THR A 46 12.59 -2.56 -6.33
N ALA A 47 13.20 -3.29 -5.39
CA ALA A 47 13.88 -2.70 -4.24
C ALA A 47 15.08 -1.82 -4.67
N ARG A 48 15.91 -2.31 -5.62
CA ARG A 48 17.00 -1.51 -6.20
C ARG A 48 16.50 -0.30 -6.95
N TRP A 49 15.48 -0.44 -7.79
CA TRP A 49 14.93 0.69 -8.52
C TRP A 49 14.40 1.78 -7.60
N ALA A 50 13.70 1.39 -6.52
CA ALA A 50 13.24 2.35 -5.52
C ALA A 50 14.42 3.09 -4.87
N ALA A 51 15.44 2.37 -4.41
CA ALA A 51 16.61 2.97 -3.78
C ALA A 51 17.42 3.85 -4.75
N GLU A 52 17.61 3.43 -6.00
CA GLU A 52 18.31 4.20 -7.04
C GLU A 52 17.57 5.49 -7.42
N GLU A 53 16.25 5.52 -7.30
CA GLU A 53 15.45 6.76 -7.47
C GLU A 53 15.36 7.59 -6.17
N GLY A 54 16.08 7.20 -5.11
CA GLY A 54 16.17 7.94 -3.86
C GLY A 54 15.00 7.71 -2.91
N LEU A 55 14.20 6.67 -3.13
CA LEU A 55 13.16 6.26 -2.20
C LEU A 55 13.76 5.39 -1.09
N ARG A 56 13.10 5.42 0.06
CA ARG A 56 13.24 4.43 1.12
C ARG A 56 12.33 3.23 0.84
N VAL A 57 12.42 2.15 1.63
CA VAL A 57 11.65 0.92 1.39
C VAL A 57 10.95 0.49 2.67
N ASP A 58 9.62 0.30 2.61
CA ASP A 58 8.87 -0.34 3.67
C ASP A 58 8.72 -1.83 3.43
N THR A 59 8.90 -2.58 4.49
CA THR A 59 8.78 -4.03 4.54
C THR A 59 7.75 -4.44 5.59
N ALA A 60 6.99 -5.51 5.34
CA ALA A 60 5.92 -5.96 6.23
C ALA A 60 6.12 -7.39 6.74
N SER A 61 7.31 -7.95 6.54
CA SER A 61 7.69 -9.29 7.02
C SER A 61 9.21 -9.47 6.97
N GLY A 62 9.71 -10.47 7.67
CA GLY A 62 11.13 -10.86 7.61
C GLY A 62 11.58 -11.26 6.21
N GLY A 63 10.68 -11.84 5.40
CA GLY A 63 10.96 -12.17 4.00
C GLY A 63 11.17 -10.91 3.14
N GLU A 64 10.33 -9.90 3.29
CA GLU A 64 10.51 -8.63 2.60
C GLU A 64 11.75 -7.88 3.08
N LEU A 65 12.02 -7.87 4.39
CA LEU A 65 13.24 -7.31 4.95
C LEU A 65 14.48 -7.97 4.35
N ALA A 66 14.51 -9.30 4.26
CA ALA A 66 15.61 -10.04 3.66
C ALA A 66 15.81 -9.68 2.17
N ILE A 67 14.73 -9.49 1.41
CA ILE A 67 14.80 -9.04 0.01
C ILE A 67 15.39 -7.63 -0.09
N ALA A 68 14.93 -6.69 0.74
CA ALA A 68 15.42 -5.32 0.73
C ALA A 68 16.93 -5.25 1.06
N LEU A 69 17.36 -5.97 2.09
CA LEU A 69 18.78 -6.08 2.48
C LEU A 69 19.62 -6.74 1.37
N ALA A 70 19.14 -7.85 0.79
CA ALA A 70 19.83 -8.55 -0.31
C ALA A 70 19.89 -7.72 -1.60
N ALA A 71 18.94 -6.81 -1.80
CA ALA A 71 18.96 -5.85 -2.90
C ALA A 71 20.00 -4.74 -2.71
N GLY A 72 20.58 -4.60 -1.51
CA GLY A 72 21.55 -3.57 -1.17
C GLY A 72 20.92 -2.24 -0.77
N VAL A 73 19.66 -2.23 -0.33
CA VAL A 73 19.04 -1.05 0.28
C VAL A 73 19.75 -0.76 1.59
N ASP A 74 20.13 0.50 1.82
CA ASP A 74 20.71 0.92 3.10
C ASP A 74 19.72 0.60 4.23
N PRO A 75 20.11 -0.18 5.26
CA PRO A 75 19.22 -0.49 6.38
C PRO A 75 18.60 0.74 7.03
N ALA A 76 19.33 1.85 7.11
CA ALA A 76 18.82 3.13 7.62
C ALA A 76 17.65 3.71 6.79
N HIS A 77 17.46 3.21 5.57
CA HIS A 77 16.35 3.56 4.69
C HIS A 77 15.28 2.47 4.59
N ILE A 78 15.24 1.54 5.55
CA ILE A 78 14.22 0.48 5.61
C ILE A 78 13.30 0.73 6.81
N GLY A 79 11.98 0.63 6.57
CA GLY A 79 10.94 0.55 7.58
C GLY A 79 10.46 -0.89 7.75
N LEU A 80 10.19 -1.32 9.00
CA LEU A 80 9.58 -2.62 9.29
C LEU A 80 8.19 -2.44 9.90
N HIS A 81 7.16 -2.82 9.15
CA HIS A 81 5.75 -2.82 9.54
C HIS A 81 5.26 -4.20 9.98
N GLY A 82 4.04 -4.25 10.48
CA GLY A 82 3.32 -5.47 10.84
C GLY A 82 2.67 -5.38 12.22
N ASN A 83 1.52 -6.02 12.38
CA ASN A 83 0.78 -6.06 13.64
C ASN A 83 1.12 -7.29 14.49
N ASN A 84 2.02 -8.14 14.03
CA ASN A 84 2.44 -9.35 14.73
C ASN A 84 3.85 -9.74 14.25
N LYS A 85 4.84 -8.91 14.58
CA LYS A 85 6.24 -9.19 14.28
C LYS A 85 6.80 -10.23 15.24
N SER A 86 7.46 -11.25 14.73
CA SER A 86 8.14 -12.26 15.53
C SER A 86 9.43 -11.73 16.14
N ASP A 87 9.90 -12.37 17.20
CA ASP A 87 11.22 -12.09 17.82
C ASP A 87 12.35 -12.13 16.79
N ALA A 88 12.31 -13.09 15.89
CA ALA A 88 13.31 -13.23 14.82
C ALA A 88 13.33 -12.02 13.88
N GLU A 89 12.16 -11.51 13.49
CA GLU A 89 12.05 -10.31 12.66
C GLU A 89 12.53 -9.07 13.39
N LEU A 90 12.12 -8.90 14.66
CA LEU A 90 12.56 -7.75 15.48
C LEU A 90 14.07 -7.79 15.73
N ARG A 91 14.64 -8.95 16.09
CA ARG A 91 16.09 -9.10 16.25
C ARG A 91 16.85 -8.83 14.95
N THR A 92 16.38 -9.36 13.82
CA THR A 92 16.98 -9.10 12.52
C THR A 92 16.96 -7.61 12.19
N ALA A 93 15.85 -6.92 12.44
CA ALA A 93 15.73 -5.47 12.22
C ALA A 93 16.70 -4.66 13.08
N LEU A 94 16.78 -5.00 14.38
CA LEU A 94 17.73 -4.38 15.32
C LEU A 94 19.19 -4.63 14.91
N GLU A 95 19.54 -5.85 14.54
CA GLU A 95 20.88 -6.23 14.12
C GLU A 95 21.30 -5.55 12.82
N ALA A 96 20.41 -5.51 11.84
CA ALA A 96 20.63 -4.81 10.57
C ALA A 96 20.73 -3.29 10.75
N GLY A 97 20.11 -2.73 11.78
CA GLY A 97 20.03 -1.30 12.01
C GLY A 97 19.05 -0.63 11.07
N VAL A 98 17.82 -1.16 10.95
CA VAL A 98 16.76 -0.54 10.15
C VAL A 98 16.45 0.87 10.65
N GLY A 99 16.08 1.76 9.74
CA GLY A 99 15.84 3.16 10.05
C GLY A 99 14.65 3.39 10.97
N ARG A 100 13.61 2.53 10.89
CA ARG A 100 12.44 2.62 11.76
C ARG A 100 11.70 1.29 11.89
N ILE A 101 11.10 1.07 13.05
CA ILE A 101 10.18 -0.04 13.34
C ILE A 101 8.82 0.59 13.67
N ILE A 102 7.81 0.27 12.89
CA ILE A 102 6.46 0.78 13.08
C ILE A 102 5.73 -0.15 14.04
N VAL A 103 5.61 0.28 15.30
CA VAL A 103 5.01 -0.46 16.40
C VAL A 103 3.49 -0.31 16.36
N ASP A 104 2.80 -1.42 16.41
CA ASP A 104 1.36 -1.52 16.18
C ASP A 104 0.53 -1.64 17.48
N SER A 105 1.16 -1.99 18.59
CA SER A 105 0.49 -2.21 19.88
C SER A 105 1.39 -1.91 21.07
N LEU A 106 0.79 -1.73 22.25
CA LEU A 106 1.50 -1.55 23.51
C LEU A 106 2.25 -2.83 23.94
N ASP A 107 1.69 -4.00 23.64
CA ASP A 107 2.34 -5.29 23.87
C ASP A 107 3.64 -5.40 23.08
N GLU A 108 3.59 -5.11 21.78
CA GLU A 108 4.77 -5.09 20.92
C GLU A 108 5.81 -4.07 21.40
N LEU A 109 5.39 -2.87 21.81
CA LEU A 109 6.31 -1.84 22.32
C LEU A 109 7.10 -2.35 23.53
N THR A 110 6.39 -2.97 24.47
CA THR A 110 6.99 -3.53 25.68
C THR A 110 7.98 -4.64 25.35
N HIS A 111 7.58 -5.51 24.43
CA HIS A 111 8.41 -6.62 23.99
C HIS A 111 9.65 -6.15 23.21
N LEU A 112 9.49 -5.22 22.26
CA LEU A 112 10.59 -4.63 21.51
C LEU A 112 11.59 -3.91 22.44
N ALA A 113 11.11 -3.19 23.45
CA ALA A 113 11.97 -2.53 24.43
C ALA A 113 12.86 -3.52 25.18
N ALA A 114 12.31 -4.68 25.56
CA ALA A 114 13.08 -5.76 26.21
C ALA A 114 14.14 -6.34 25.25
N LEU A 115 13.78 -6.65 23.99
CA LEU A 115 14.71 -7.18 23.00
C LEU A 115 15.83 -6.19 22.66
N ALA A 116 15.50 -4.91 22.55
CA ALA A 116 16.48 -3.86 22.28
C ALA A 116 17.47 -3.68 23.46
N ALA A 117 16.96 -3.71 24.70
CA ALA A 117 17.80 -3.68 25.91
C ALA A 117 18.72 -4.90 25.99
N GLU A 118 18.22 -6.11 25.73
CA GLU A 118 19.02 -7.32 25.62
C GLU A 118 20.16 -7.20 24.60
N ALA A 119 19.86 -6.60 23.43
CA ALA A 119 20.82 -6.38 22.36
C ALA A 119 21.79 -5.21 22.64
N GLY A 120 21.61 -4.46 23.73
CA GLY A 120 22.37 -3.25 24.02
C GLY A 120 22.19 -2.15 22.98
N ARG A 121 20.99 -2.07 22.37
CA ARG A 121 20.66 -1.12 21.31
C ARG A 121 19.47 -0.25 21.71
N ARG A 122 19.29 0.85 21.00
CA ARG A 122 18.05 1.63 21.00
C ARG A 122 17.29 1.34 19.71
N ALA A 123 16.00 0.99 19.82
CA ALA A 123 15.15 0.74 18.69
C ALA A 123 14.55 2.06 18.16
N PRO A 124 14.76 2.43 16.88
CA PRO A 124 14.09 3.57 16.27
C PRO A 124 12.62 3.21 15.99
N VAL A 125 11.71 3.90 16.66
CA VAL A 125 10.28 3.53 16.70
C VAL A 125 9.41 4.64 16.17
N MET A 126 8.42 4.28 15.34
CA MET A 126 7.22 5.07 15.12
C MET A 126 6.00 4.30 15.65
N LEU A 127 5.08 5.00 16.29
CA LEU A 127 3.84 4.37 16.77
C LEU A 127 2.75 4.50 15.70
N ARG A 128 2.16 3.37 15.33
CA ARG A 128 1.04 3.37 14.39
C ARG A 128 -0.25 3.77 15.09
N LEU A 129 -0.90 4.79 14.55
CA LEU A 129 -2.12 5.38 15.10
C LEU A 129 -3.33 5.10 14.21
N THR A 130 -4.50 4.97 14.85
CA THR A 130 -5.79 4.90 14.18
C THR A 130 -6.52 6.23 14.38
N PRO A 131 -6.52 7.13 13.37
CA PRO A 131 -7.09 8.47 13.52
C PRO A 131 -8.62 8.51 13.48
N GLY A 132 -9.32 7.38 13.27
CA GLY A 132 -10.79 7.34 13.21
C GLY A 132 -11.38 8.07 12.00
N VAL A 133 -10.66 8.17 10.90
CA VAL A 133 -11.10 8.82 9.66
C VAL A 133 -11.70 7.79 8.70
N HIS A 134 -12.87 8.09 8.14
CA HIS A 134 -13.47 7.30 7.08
C HIS A 134 -13.06 7.86 5.71
N ALA A 135 -12.13 7.20 5.02
CA ALA A 135 -11.98 7.44 3.59
C ALA A 135 -13.11 6.70 2.86
N HIS A 136 -13.70 7.31 1.82
CA HIS A 136 -14.69 6.65 0.96
C HIS A 136 -14.01 5.54 0.13
N THR A 137 -13.83 4.38 0.75
CA THR A 137 -13.21 3.18 0.15
C THR A 137 -14.03 1.95 0.53
N HIS A 138 -13.82 0.82 -0.14
CA HIS A 138 -14.41 -0.46 0.26
C HIS A 138 -14.02 -0.80 1.71
N ASP A 139 -14.97 -1.27 2.52
CA ASP A 139 -14.79 -1.57 3.95
C ASP A 139 -13.59 -2.47 4.24
N PHE A 140 -13.25 -3.39 3.34
CA PHE A 140 -12.10 -4.30 3.47
C PHE A 140 -10.72 -3.64 3.30
N ILE A 141 -10.65 -2.42 2.79
CA ILE A 141 -9.40 -1.70 2.55
C ILE A 141 -9.28 -0.39 3.35
N ALA A 142 -10.31 -0.04 4.12
CA ALA A 142 -10.28 1.05 5.08
C ALA A 142 -9.51 0.61 6.34
N THR A 143 -8.47 1.35 6.74
CA THR A 143 -7.57 1.00 7.86
C THR A 143 -7.54 2.05 8.96
N ALA A 144 -8.53 2.92 9.00
CA ALA A 144 -8.60 4.01 9.96
C ALA A 144 -9.84 3.95 10.88
N HIS A 145 -10.57 2.83 10.87
CA HIS A 145 -11.69 2.57 11.78
C HIS A 145 -11.20 2.12 13.15
N GLU A 146 -11.98 2.34 14.20
CA GLU A 146 -11.68 1.88 15.55
C GLU A 146 -11.69 0.34 15.67
N ASP A 147 -12.62 -0.34 14.98
CA ASP A 147 -12.72 -1.81 14.97
C ASP A 147 -11.90 -2.38 13.81
N GLN A 148 -10.60 -2.49 14.03
CA GLN A 148 -9.66 -3.06 13.07
C GLN A 148 -8.42 -3.63 13.78
N LYS A 149 -7.65 -4.45 13.05
CA LYS A 149 -6.48 -5.14 13.62
C LYS A 149 -5.23 -4.28 13.77
N PHE A 150 -5.19 -3.05 13.25
CA PHE A 150 -3.99 -2.22 13.20
C PHE A 150 -4.11 -0.97 14.06
N GLY A 151 -2.98 -0.65 14.71
CA GLY A 151 -2.72 0.65 15.29
C GLY A 151 -3.40 0.91 16.63
N LEU A 152 -2.97 2.00 17.23
CA LEU A 152 -3.39 2.51 18.52
C LEU A 152 -4.43 3.61 18.32
N SER A 153 -5.61 3.46 18.92
CA SER A 153 -6.68 4.45 18.83
C SER A 153 -6.29 5.78 19.47
N LEU A 154 -6.72 6.88 18.83
CA LEU A 154 -6.67 8.22 19.39
C LEU A 154 -7.85 8.51 20.34
N ALA A 155 -8.92 7.71 20.27
CA ALA A 155 -10.07 7.87 21.15
C ALA A 155 -9.77 7.40 22.58
N PRO A 156 -10.29 8.08 23.60
CA PRO A 156 -10.14 7.64 24.98
C PRO A 156 -10.72 6.24 25.21
N ALA A 157 -9.99 5.38 25.91
CA ALA A 157 -10.46 4.04 26.26
C ALA A 157 -11.67 4.12 27.20
N SER A 158 -12.74 3.40 26.83
CA SER A 158 -13.94 3.29 27.67
C SER A 158 -13.79 2.30 28.85
N THR A 159 -12.82 1.40 28.77
CA THR A 159 -12.53 0.39 29.79
C THR A 159 -11.04 0.21 29.95
N ASP A 160 -10.61 -0.11 31.18
CA ASP A 160 -9.23 -0.54 31.47
C ASP A 160 -9.06 -2.00 31.01
N ARG A 161 -8.70 -2.17 29.75
CA ARG A 161 -8.36 -3.47 29.15
C ARG A 161 -6.98 -3.36 28.53
N ASP A 162 -6.22 -4.44 28.61
CA ASP A 162 -4.91 -4.60 27.96
C ASP A 162 -3.87 -3.52 28.35
N GLY A 163 -3.92 -3.05 29.62
CA GLY A 163 -2.99 -2.05 30.14
C GLY A 163 -3.36 -0.59 29.79
N ASN A 164 -4.52 -0.35 29.18
CA ASN A 164 -5.01 0.99 28.91
C ASN A 164 -5.51 1.65 30.21
N VAL A 165 -5.11 2.88 30.43
CA VAL A 165 -5.62 3.70 31.55
C VAL A 165 -6.97 4.30 31.15
N ALA A 166 -8.02 4.00 31.93
CA ALA A 166 -9.35 4.53 31.67
C ALA A 166 -9.32 6.07 31.50
N GLY A 167 -9.91 6.56 30.43
CA GLY A 167 -9.94 7.99 30.09
C GLY A 167 -8.74 8.51 29.31
N ARG A 168 -7.70 7.70 29.07
CA ARG A 168 -6.60 8.02 28.14
C ARG A 168 -6.76 7.19 26.87
N SER A 169 -6.30 7.74 25.76
CA SER A 169 -6.24 6.96 24.52
C SER A 169 -5.09 5.94 24.57
N PRO A 170 -5.24 4.74 23.91
CA PRO A 170 -4.15 3.79 23.75
C PRO A 170 -2.89 4.42 23.17
N ALA A 171 -3.03 5.35 22.22
CA ALA A 171 -1.93 6.09 21.64
C ALA A 171 -1.17 6.92 22.69
N ALA A 172 -1.87 7.66 23.56
CA ALA A 172 -1.23 8.47 24.60
C ALA A 172 -0.49 7.61 25.64
N VAL A 173 -1.05 6.43 25.99
CA VAL A 173 -0.40 5.46 26.86
C VAL A 173 0.89 4.93 26.23
N ALA A 174 0.85 4.59 24.93
CA ALA A 174 2.02 4.08 24.22
C ALA A 174 3.12 5.13 24.05
N VAL A 175 2.77 6.39 23.79
CA VAL A 175 3.74 7.49 23.74
C VAL A 175 4.45 7.65 25.10
N ALA A 176 3.67 7.69 26.20
CA ALA A 176 4.26 7.80 27.55
C ALA A 176 5.19 6.61 27.86
N ALA A 177 4.80 5.39 27.48
CA ALA A 177 5.63 4.20 27.66
C ALA A 177 6.91 4.24 26.81
N ALA A 178 6.80 4.67 25.55
CA ALA A 178 7.95 4.80 24.66
C ALA A 178 8.96 5.85 25.15
N LEU A 179 8.48 7.01 25.62
CA LEU A 179 9.33 8.08 26.19
C LEU A 179 10.02 7.65 27.49
N ALA A 180 9.41 6.74 28.26
CA ALA A 180 9.99 6.23 29.50
C ALA A 180 11.00 5.11 29.30
N ALA A 181 11.01 4.45 28.14
CA ALA A 181 11.88 3.30 27.86
C ALA A 181 13.24 3.73 27.29
N GLU A 182 14.33 3.54 28.04
CA GLU A 182 15.68 3.94 27.60
C GLU A 182 16.15 3.24 26.31
N SER A 183 15.65 2.04 26.06
CA SER A 183 15.97 1.24 24.86
C SER A 183 15.14 1.61 23.62
N ILE A 184 14.21 2.54 23.74
CA ILE A 184 13.39 3.05 22.63
C ILE A 184 13.88 4.45 22.22
N ASP A 185 13.91 4.68 20.93
CA ASP A 185 14.10 5.99 20.30
C ASP A 185 12.82 6.33 19.55
N LEU A 186 11.93 7.10 20.20
CA LEU A 186 10.64 7.47 19.62
C LEU A 186 10.84 8.59 18.61
N LEU A 187 10.86 8.24 17.32
CA LEU A 187 11.05 9.18 16.21
C LEU A 187 9.80 9.98 15.92
N GLY A 188 8.64 9.33 15.96
CA GLY A 188 7.40 9.94 15.53
C GLY A 188 6.22 9.00 15.56
N VAL A 189 5.21 9.34 14.76
CA VAL A 189 3.97 8.58 14.64
C VAL A 189 3.65 8.30 13.16
N HIS A 190 2.90 7.24 12.95
CA HIS A 190 2.47 6.78 11.64
C HIS A 190 0.95 6.62 11.61
N CYS A 191 0.32 6.91 10.48
CA CYS A 191 -1.06 6.51 10.23
C CYS A 191 -1.22 6.01 8.79
N HIS A 192 -2.27 5.21 8.56
CA HIS A 192 -2.64 4.76 7.23
C HIS A 192 -4.15 4.64 7.14
N ILE A 193 -4.77 5.32 6.17
CA ILE A 193 -6.22 5.53 6.14
C ILE A 193 -6.96 4.66 5.13
N GLY A 194 -6.27 3.89 4.32
CA GLY A 194 -6.90 3.01 3.34
C GLY A 194 -6.12 2.80 2.07
N SER A 195 -6.81 2.38 1.01
CA SER A 195 -6.20 2.05 -0.27
C SER A 195 -7.13 2.45 -1.41
N GLN A 196 -6.57 2.76 -2.58
CA GLN A 196 -7.30 3.23 -3.77
C GLN A 196 -8.07 4.54 -3.50
N ILE A 197 -7.39 5.50 -2.84
CA ILE A 197 -7.92 6.82 -2.49
C ILE A 197 -7.52 7.78 -3.60
N PHE A 198 -8.51 8.46 -4.18
CA PHE A 198 -8.30 9.42 -5.26
C PHE A 198 -8.26 10.88 -4.76
N GLU A 199 -8.90 11.15 -3.63
CA GLU A 199 -9.07 12.51 -3.11
C GLU A 199 -8.06 12.83 -2.00
N ALA A 200 -7.54 14.06 -1.99
CA ALA A 200 -6.55 14.50 -1.01
C ALA A 200 -7.15 14.76 0.39
N GLU A 201 -8.46 15.06 0.45
CA GLU A 201 -9.16 15.45 1.68
C GLU A 201 -9.06 14.43 2.81
N GLY A 202 -9.06 13.13 2.46
CA GLY A 202 -8.89 12.05 3.45
C GLY A 202 -7.53 12.10 4.14
N PHE A 203 -6.48 12.38 3.37
CA PHE A 203 -5.12 12.52 3.90
C PHE A 203 -4.98 13.78 4.76
N GLY A 204 -5.53 14.93 4.31
CA GLY A 204 -5.52 16.18 5.07
C GLY A 204 -6.25 16.06 6.41
N LEU A 205 -7.42 15.40 6.43
CA LEU A 205 -8.17 15.17 7.67
C LEU A 205 -7.39 14.26 8.65
N ALA A 206 -6.77 13.20 8.15
CA ALA A 206 -5.94 12.31 8.99
C ALA A 206 -4.72 13.05 9.54
N ALA A 207 -4.02 13.81 8.70
CA ALA A 207 -2.90 14.64 9.12
C ALA A 207 -3.32 15.64 10.21
N GLY A 208 -4.46 16.31 10.04
CA GLY A 208 -5.00 17.24 11.02
C GLY A 208 -5.21 16.60 12.39
N ARG A 209 -5.87 15.44 12.45
CA ARG A 209 -6.10 14.72 13.72
C ARG A 209 -4.83 14.24 14.39
N VAL A 210 -3.89 13.74 13.60
CA VAL A 210 -2.61 13.29 14.15
C VAL A 210 -1.77 14.48 14.65
N LEU A 211 -1.77 15.60 13.95
CA LEU A 211 -1.10 16.84 14.40
C LEU A 211 -1.74 17.41 15.68
N GLU A 212 -3.06 17.33 15.84
CA GLU A 212 -3.76 17.69 17.09
C GLU A 212 -3.26 16.80 18.25
N PHE A 213 -3.14 15.49 18.01
CA PHE A 213 -2.55 14.57 18.99
C PHE A 213 -1.09 14.91 19.30
N LEU A 214 -0.26 15.29 18.32
CA LEU A 214 1.11 15.74 18.56
C LEU A 214 1.17 17.01 19.41
N ALA A 215 0.23 17.93 19.26
CA ALA A 215 0.10 19.10 20.12
C ALA A 215 -0.25 18.75 21.58
N GLU A 216 -1.10 17.74 21.79
CA GLU A 216 -1.41 17.20 23.12
C GLU A 216 -0.14 16.60 23.77
N ILE A 217 0.63 15.82 23.01
CA ILE A 217 1.91 15.23 23.47
C ILE A 217 2.92 16.33 23.85
N LYS A 218 3.04 17.38 23.03
CA LYS A 218 3.89 18.54 23.36
C LYS A 218 3.46 19.20 24.65
N ALA A 219 2.16 19.39 24.84
CA ALA A 219 1.62 20.03 26.06
C ALA A 219 1.83 19.14 27.30
N GLU A 220 1.66 17.82 27.19
CA GLU A 220 1.76 16.90 28.33
C GLU A 220 3.21 16.57 28.71
N HIS A 221 4.07 16.32 27.70
CA HIS A 221 5.42 15.79 27.91
C HIS A 221 6.53 16.81 27.62
N GLY A 222 6.21 17.96 27.02
CA GLY A 222 7.21 18.96 26.61
C GLY A 222 8.09 18.51 25.45
N VAL A 223 7.67 17.50 24.69
CA VAL A 223 8.42 16.88 23.56
C VAL A 223 7.67 17.13 22.26
N GLU A 224 8.37 17.59 21.24
CA GLU A 224 7.91 17.57 19.86
C GLU A 224 8.51 16.35 19.14
N LEU A 225 7.66 15.47 18.62
CA LEU A 225 8.12 14.32 17.84
C LEU A 225 8.55 14.80 16.45
N ALA A 226 9.68 14.26 15.98
CA ALA A 226 10.37 14.77 14.80
C ALA A 226 9.75 14.31 13.46
N GLU A 227 9.02 13.18 13.45
CA GLU A 227 8.54 12.54 12.23
C GLU A 227 7.03 12.27 12.28
N LEU A 228 6.38 12.43 11.14
CA LEU A 228 4.99 12.04 10.89
C LEU A 228 4.89 11.31 9.56
N ASP A 229 4.53 10.02 9.61
CA ASP A 229 4.21 9.24 8.43
C ASP A 229 2.70 9.19 8.19
N LEU A 230 2.28 9.61 7.00
CA LEU A 230 0.87 9.64 6.60
C LEU A 230 0.46 8.40 5.80
N GLY A 231 1.37 7.44 5.68
CA GLY A 231 1.12 6.18 5.00
C GLY A 231 0.95 6.29 3.49
N GLY A 232 0.39 5.24 2.92
CA GLY A 232 0.08 5.17 1.50
C GLY A 232 -1.43 5.18 1.25
N GLY A 233 -1.81 4.59 0.12
CA GLY A 233 -3.21 4.47 -0.26
C GLY A 233 -3.58 5.17 -1.55
N HIS A 234 -2.66 5.85 -2.18
CA HIS A 234 -2.86 6.60 -3.43
C HIS A 234 -3.38 5.67 -4.54
N GLY A 235 -4.50 6.07 -5.16
CA GLY A 235 -5.20 5.33 -6.18
C GLY A 235 -4.51 5.34 -7.55
N ILE A 236 -4.87 4.38 -8.39
CA ILE A 236 -4.45 4.29 -9.80
C ILE A 236 -5.66 3.98 -10.68
N ALA A 237 -5.53 4.26 -11.97
CA ALA A 237 -6.52 3.81 -12.95
C ALA A 237 -6.33 2.32 -13.26
N TYR A 238 -7.37 1.53 -13.05
CA TYR A 238 -7.53 0.14 -13.53
C TYR A 238 -8.39 0.08 -14.78
N THR A 239 -9.29 1.03 -14.91
CA THR A 239 -10.23 1.17 -16.02
C THR A 239 -10.26 2.61 -16.51
N ALA A 240 -10.97 2.86 -17.60
CA ALA A 240 -11.06 4.19 -18.21
C ALA A 240 -11.92 5.19 -17.39
N VAL A 241 -12.62 4.72 -16.37
CA VAL A 241 -13.45 5.60 -15.49
C VAL A 241 -12.70 6.07 -14.26
N ASP A 242 -11.51 5.53 -14.00
CA ASP A 242 -10.68 5.93 -12.87
C ASP A 242 -9.83 7.16 -13.23
N GLU A 243 -9.87 8.19 -12.40
CA GLU A 243 -9.18 9.46 -12.62
C GLU A 243 -8.24 9.78 -11.44
N PRO A 244 -7.09 9.08 -11.31
CA PRO A 244 -6.13 9.35 -10.25
C PRO A 244 -5.45 10.71 -10.45
N ARG A 245 -5.36 11.50 -9.39
CA ARG A 245 -4.65 12.78 -9.43
C ARG A 245 -3.13 12.59 -9.55
N PRO A 246 -2.42 13.50 -10.19
CA PRO A 246 -0.96 13.54 -10.19
C PRO A 246 -0.38 13.64 -8.77
N ALA A 247 0.78 13.02 -8.53
CA ALA A 247 1.43 13.03 -7.22
C ALA A 247 1.70 14.45 -6.69
N ALA A 248 2.09 15.38 -7.57
CA ALA A 248 2.35 16.77 -7.19
C ALA A 248 1.09 17.50 -6.70
N GLU A 249 -0.07 17.30 -7.35
CA GLU A 249 -1.33 17.92 -6.91
C GLU A 249 -1.77 17.42 -5.53
N ILE A 250 -1.57 16.13 -5.26
CA ILE A 250 -1.85 15.56 -3.93
C ILE A 250 -0.88 16.13 -2.91
N ALA A 251 0.40 16.26 -3.27
CA ALA A 251 1.44 16.78 -2.40
C ALA A 251 1.17 18.24 -2.02
N ASP A 252 0.84 19.09 -2.99
CA ASP A 252 0.53 20.51 -2.76
C ASP A 252 -0.68 20.67 -1.84
N ALA A 253 -1.77 19.95 -2.11
CA ALA A 253 -2.97 20.02 -1.27
C ALA A 253 -2.68 19.55 0.17
N LEU A 254 -1.92 18.48 0.34
CA LEU A 254 -1.55 17.98 1.65
C LEU A 254 -0.60 18.92 2.41
N ALA A 255 0.37 19.53 1.72
CA ALA A 255 1.27 20.51 2.31
C ALA A 255 0.50 21.74 2.81
N ASP A 256 -0.46 22.24 2.04
CA ASP A 256 -1.36 23.33 2.43
C ASP A 256 -2.15 23.01 3.70
N ASP A 257 -2.71 21.81 3.82
CA ASP A 257 -3.48 21.39 4.99
C ASP A 257 -2.60 21.20 6.22
N VAL A 258 -1.41 20.61 6.04
CA VAL A 258 -0.42 20.45 7.11
C VAL A 258 0.06 21.82 7.59
N GLN A 259 0.40 22.74 6.68
CA GLN A 259 0.84 24.10 7.02
C GLN A 259 -0.18 24.83 7.88
N LYS A 260 -1.44 24.90 7.42
CA LYS A 260 -2.54 25.54 8.16
C LYS A 260 -2.69 24.96 9.58
N THR A 261 -2.52 23.63 9.68
CA THR A 261 -2.70 22.93 10.95
C THR A 261 -1.54 23.17 11.91
N VAL A 262 -0.29 23.10 11.47
CA VAL A 262 0.87 23.36 12.33
C VAL A 262 0.93 24.81 12.80
N GLU A 263 0.57 25.76 11.91
CA GLU A 263 0.46 27.19 12.28
C GLU A 263 -0.61 27.40 13.36
N ARG A 264 -1.80 26.82 13.18
CA ARG A 264 -2.91 26.90 14.15
C ARG A 264 -2.54 26.32 15.51
N LEU A 265 -1.78 25.23 15.53
CA LEU A 265 -1.41 24.51 16.75
C LEU A 265 -0.11 25.01 17.38
N GLY A 266 0.64 25.86 16.72
CA GLY A 266 1.95 26.33 17.18
C GLY A 266 2.99 25.21 17.30
N LEU A 267 2.94 24.25 16.35
CA LEU A 267 3.91 23.17 16.26
C LEU A 267 5.03 23.52 15.28
N THR A 268 6.21 22.98 15.55
CA THR A 268 7.22 22.79 14.49
C THR A 268 6.70 21.68 13.57
N CYS A 269 6.73 21.90 12.25
CA CYS A 269 6.29 20.87 11.31
C CYS A 269 7.23 19.65 11.42
N PRO A 270 6.72 18.45 11.74
CA PRO A 270 7.53 17.24 11.72
C PRO A 270 7.96 16.91 10.30
N ARG A 271 9.06 16.17 10.14
CA ARG A 271 9.44 15.60 8.84
C ARG A 271 8.33 14.68 8.34
N ILE A 272 7.76 14.99 7.18
CA ILE A 272 6.67 14.21 6.61
C ILE A 272 7.21 13.02 5.82
N SER A 273 6.56 11.87 5.94
CA SER A 273 6.80 10.71 5.06
C SER A 273 5.50 10.12 4.51
N LEU A 274 5.61 9.45 3.36
CA LEU A 274 4.53 8.82 2.63
C LEU A 274 4.97 7.44 2.15
N GLU A 275 3.99 6.51 1.99
CA GLU A 275 4.22 5.11 1.62
C GLU A 275 3.51 4.67 0.33
N PRO A 276 3.75 5.30 -0.83
CA PRO A 276 3.15 4.86 -2.08
C PRO A 276 3.70 3.49 -2.49
N GLY A 277 2.81 2.50 -2.62
CA GLY A 277 3.15 1.19 -3.18
C GLY A 277 2.44 0.99 -4.52
N ARG A 278 1.10 0.85 -4.46
CA ARG A 278 0.24 0.67 -5.64
C ARG A 278 0.48 1.75 -6.69
N ALA A 279 0.58 3.00 -6.29
CA ALA A 279 0.74 4.13 -7.19
C ALA A 279 2.06 4.11 -7.97
N ILE A 280 3.06 3.39 -7.49
CA ILE A 280 4.34 3.19 -8.16
C ILE A 280 4.33 1.91 -8.99
N SER A 281 4.10 0.75 -8.35
CA SER A 281 4.23 -0.55 -9.00
C SER A 281 3.04 -0.92 -9.89
N GLY A 282 1.81 -0.52 -9.51
CA GLY A 282 0.59 -0.93 -10.22
C GLY A 282 0.61 -0.61 -11.70
N PRO A 283 0.75 0.67 -12.11
CA PRO A 283 0.81 1.05 -13.53
C PRO A 283 2.07 0.52 -14.25
N ALA A 284 3.11 0.20 -13.49
CA ALA A 284 4.36 -0.33 -14.02
C ALA A 284 4.32 -1.84 -14.33
N GLY A 285 3.18 -2.49 -14.17
CA GLY A 285 3.05 -3.91 -14.45
C GLY A 285 1.88 -4.24 -15.35
N LEU A 286 2.06 -5.24 -16.20
CA LEU A 286 1.00 -5.85 -16.99
C LEU A 286 1.15 -7.37 -16.98
N THR A 287 0.03 -8.09 -17.15
CA THR A 287 0.05 -9.55 -17.29
C THR A 287 -0.39 -9.94 -18.69
N LEU A 288 0.43 -10.76 -19.35
CA LEU A 288 0.12 -11.34 -20.65
C LEU A 288 -0.50 -12.73 -20.46
N TYR A 289 -1.63 -12.94 -21.10
CA TYR A 289 -2.37 -14.20 -21.12
C TYR A 289 -2.48 -14.72 -22.54
N THR A 290 -2.39 -16.05 -22.69
CA THR A 290 -2.69 -16.72 -23.96
C THR A 290 -4.15 -17.13 -24.00
N VAL A 291 -4.87 -16.72 -25.03
CA VAL A 291 -6.25 -17.12 -25.27
C VAL A 291 -6.35 -18.60 -25.58
N GLY A 292 -7.21 -19.28 -24.90
CA GLY A 292 -7.53 -20.69 -25.11
C GLY A 292 -8.86 -20.88 -25.85
N VAL A 293 -9.90 -21.25 -25.12
CA VAL A 293 -11.25 -21.50 -25.63
C VAL A 293 -12.08 -20.23 -25.59
N THR A 294 -12.87 -19.99 -26.64
CA THR A 294 -13.92 -18.96 -26.62
C THR A 294 -15.29 -19.63 -26.79
N LYS A 295 -16.31 -19.11 -26.11
CA LYS A 295 -17.71 -19.51 -26.30
C LYS A 295 -18.62 -18.32 -26.13
N THR A 296 -19.74 -18.31 -26.88
CA THR A 296 -20.80 -17.32 -26.74
C THR A 296 -21.98 -17.93 -25.99
N VAL A 297 -22.57 -17.15 -25.10
CA VAL A 297 -23.78 -17.50 -24.35
C VAL A 297 -24.75 -16.32 -24.40
N ASP A 298 -26.02 -16.62 -24.25
CA ASP A 298 -27.03 -15.59 -23.98
C ASP A 298 -26.99 -15.26 -22.48
N ALA A 299 -26.79 -14.00 -22.17
CA ALA A 299 -26.74 -13.49 -20.81
C ALA A 299 -27.91 -12.54 -20.56
N ASP A 300 -28.51 -12.64 -19.37
CA ASP A 300 -29.58 -11.74 -18.97
C ASP A 300 -29.08 -10.30 -18.89
N THR A 301 -29.90 -9.37 -19.35
CA THR A 301 -29.62 -7.93 -19.26
C THR A 301 -30.45 -7.29 -18.15
N PRO A 302 -30.02 -6.14 -17.57
CA PRO A 302 -30.73 -5.50 -16.47
C PRO A 302 -32.18 -5.08 -16.77
N ASP A 303 -32.51 -4.91 -18.04
CA ASP A 303 -33.88 -4.59 -18.54
C ASP A 303 -34.77 -5.82 -18.75
N GLY A 304 -34.27 -7.02 -18.36
CA GLY A 304 -35.00 -8.28 -18.46
C GLY A 304 -34.95 -8.95 -19.85
N GLY A 305 -34.11 -8.44 -20.75
CA GLY A 305 -33.79 -9.07 -22.03
C GLY A 305 -32.62 -10.05 -21.94
N THR A 306 -32.15 -10.49 -23.11
CA THR A 306 -30.92 -11.26 -23.25
C THR A 306 -30.01 -10.64 -24.29
N ALA A 307 -28.68 -10.69 -24.04
CA ALA A 307 -27.67 -10.26 -24.99
C ALA A 307 -26.54 -11.31 -25.09
N ALA A 308 -25.96 -11.41 -26.28
CA ALA A 308 -24.84 -12.31 -26.50
C ALA A 308 -23.61 -11.79 -25.72
N ARG A 309 -23.02 -12.65 -24.90
CA ARG A 309 -21.74 -12.40 -24.21
C ARG A 309 -20.74 -13.48 -24.59
N ARG A 310 -19.56 -13.05 -24.99
CA ARG A 310 -18.46 -13.99 -25.29
C ARG A 310 -17.59 -14.21 -24.07
N TYR A 311 -17.42 -15.44 -23.65
CA TYR A 311 -16.40 -15.85 -22.69
C TYR A 311 -15.09 -16.13 -23.41
N VAL A 312 -14.00 -15.56 -22.92
CA VAL A 312 -12.65 -15.75 -23.42
C VAL A 312 -11.82 -16.35 -22.30
N ALA A 313 -11.57 -17.66 -22.38
CA ALA A 313 -10.75 -18.37 -21.40
C ALA A 313 -9.27 -18.20 -21.71
N VAL A 314 -8.46 -17.97 -20.67
CA VAL A 314 -7.02 -17.76 -20.78
C VAL A 314 -6.24 -18.77 -19.94
N ASP A 315 -4.91 -18.82 -20.13
CA ASP A 315 -4.00 -19.77 -19.49
C ASP A 315 -3.65 -19.45 -18.03
N GLY A 316 -4.16 -18.36 -17.46
CA GLY A 316 -4.05 -17.97 -16.05
C GLY A 316 -5.41 -17.88 -15.34
N GLY A 317 -5.52 -17.06 -14.31
CA GLY A 317 -6.76 -16.85 -13.57
C GLY A 317 -6.54 -16.30 -12.16
N MET A 318 -7.47 -16.61 -11.25
CA MET A 318 -7.47 -16.11 -9.87
C MET A 318 -6.20 -16.48 -9.08
N SER A 319 -5.41 -17.45 -9.51
CA SER A 319 -4.15 -17.80 -8.84
C SER A 319 -3.00 -16.84 -9.14
N ASP A 320 -3.07 -16.06 -10.20
CA ASP A 320 -2.09 -15.05 -10.57
C ASP A 320 -2.61 -13.61 -10.44
N ASN A 321 -3.91 -13.40 -10.55
CA ASN A 321 -4.58 -12.16 -10.19
C ASN A 321 -5.80 -12.42 -9.30
N PRO A 322 -5.63 -12.51 -7.97
CA PRO A 322 -6.74 -12.81 -7.06
C PRO A 322 -7.66 -11.60 -6.78
N ARG A 323 -7.29 -10.39 -7.21
CA ARG A 323 -7.97 -9.17 -6.82
C ARG A 323 -9.43 -9.07 -7.28
N PRO A 324 -9.84 -9.52 -8.48
CA PRO A 324 -11.24 -9.54 -8.86
C PRO A 324 -12.10 -10.39 -7.91
N VAL A 325 -11.56 -11.50 -7.41
CA VAL A 325 -12.28 -12.41 -6.51
C VAL A 325 -12.28 -11.91 -5.07
N LEU A 326 -11.14 -11.38 -4.58
CA LEU A 326 -11.01 -10.97 -3.18
C LEU A 326 -11.58 -9.58 -2.89
N TYR A 327 -11.51 -8.67 -3.85
CA TYR A 327 -11.81 -7.24 -3.64
C TYR A 327 -12.80 -6.68 -4.65
N ASP A 328 -13.44 -7.53 -5.43
CA ASP A 328 -14.35 -7.11 -6.50
C ASP A 328 -13.72 -6.11 -7.49
N ALA A 329 -12.38 -6.21 -7.65
CA ALA A 329 -11.63 -5.26 -8.45
C ALA A 329 -11.88 -5.43 -9.95
N ASP A 330 -12.14 -4.32 -10.62
CA ASP A 330 -12.27 -4.29 -12.07
C ASP A 330 -10.92 -4.10 -12.77
N TYR A 331 -10.80 -4.69 -13.94
CA TYR A 331 -9.68 -4.58 -14.86
C TYR A 331 -10.19 -4.42 -16.29
N THR A 332 -9.30 -4.00 -17.17
CA THR A 332 -9.52 -4.06 -18.62
C THR A 332 -8.54 -5.02 -19.29
N ALA A 333 -8.79 -5.37 -20.53
CA ALA A 333 -7.90 -6.18 -21.34
C ALA A 333 -7.83 -5.66 -22.79
N VAL A 334 -6.66 -5.80 -23.38
CA VAL A 334 -6.42 -5.42 -24.78
C VAL A 334 -5.75 -6.54 -25.54
N SER A 335 -6.01 -6.62 -26.86
CA SER A 335 -5.25 -7.53 -27.73
C SER A 335 -3.79 -7.08 -27.82
N ALA A 336 -2.85 -8.01 -27.55
CA ALA A 336 -1.42 -7.68 -27.44
C ALA A 336 -0.57 -8.22 -28.61
N ARG A 337 -1.09 -9.14 -29.41
CA ARG A 337 -0.29 -9.79 -30.47
C ARG A 337 -0.41 -9.10 -31.82
N ARG A 338 -1.59 -8.60 -32.13
CA ARG A 338 -1.89 -8.00 -33.44
C ARG A 338 -2.97 -6.93 -33.29
N THR A 339 -2.99 -6.01 -34.22
CA THR A 339 -4.16 -5.14 -34.44
C THR A 339 -5.25 -5.93 -35.17
N SER A 340 -6.49 -5.59 -34.91
CA SER A 340 -7.64 -6.18 -35.58
C SER A 340 -8.62 -5.07 -35.96
N GLU A 341 -9.20 -5.19 -37.17
CA GLU A 341 -10.26 -4.32 -37.67
C GLU A 341 -11.66 -4.96 -37.50
N ALA A 342 -11.69 -6.17 -36.87
CA ALA A 342 -12.95 -6.86 -36.60
C ALA A 342 -13.78 -6.10 -35.57
N GLU A 343 -15.08 -6.11 -35.75
CA GLU A 343 -16.04 -5.48 -34.84
C GLU A 343 -15.81 -5.92 -33.39
N PRO A 344 -15.86 -4.99 -32.43
CA PRO A 344 -15.69 -5.32 -31.02
C PRO A 344 -16.93 -6.05 -30.48
N VAL A 345 -16.70 -7.13 -29.73
CA VAL A 345 -17.75 -7.96 -29.11
C VAL A 345 -17.63 -7.90 -27.60
N LEU A 346 -18.73 -7.69 -26.90
CA LEU A 346 -18.77 -7.73 -25.44
C LEU A 346 -18.28 -9.08 -24.94
N SER A 347 -17.21 -9.06 -24.19
CA SER A 347 -16.48 -10.24 -23.76
C SER A 347 -16.22 -10.22 -22.26
N ARG A 348 -16.11 -11.40 -21.69
CA ARG A 348 -15.68 -11.65 -20.31
C ARG A 348 -14.41 -12.50 -20.34
N VAL A 349 -13.32 -12.01 -19.75
CA VAL A 349 -12.07 -12.78 -19.66
C VAL A 349 -12.11 -13.62 -18.39
N VAL A 350 -11.95 -14.93 -18.55
CA VAL A 350 -12.05 -15.91 -17.46
C VAL A 350 -10.79 -16.77 -17.41
N GLY A 351 -10.45 -17.20 -16.22
CA GLY A 351 -9.32 -18.09 -16.01
C GLY A 351 -9.65 -19.54 -16.31
N LYS A 352 -8.68 -20.40 -16.02
CA LYS A 352 -8.75 -21.85 -16.27
C LYS A 352 -8.99 -22.68 -15.02
N HIS A 353 -9.20 -22.05 -13.87
CA HIS A 353 -9.50 -22.76 -12.62
C HIS A 353 -10.90 -23.35 -12.62
N CYS A 354 -11.07 -24.51 -11.95
CA CYS A 354 -12.38 -25.13 -11.74
C CYS A 354 -13.19 -24.36 -10.67
N GLU A 355 -13.44 -23.08 -10.94
CA GLU A 355 -14.09 -22.16 -10.04
C GLU A 355 -14.94 -21.16 -10.84
N SER A 356 -16.22 -21.05 -10.53
CA SER A 356 -17.14 -20.17 -11.29
C SER A 356 -16.80 -18.68 -11.13
N GLY A 357 -16.18 -18.31 -10.01
CA GLY A 357 -15.71 -16.96 -9.73
C GLY A 357 -14.38 -16.60 -10.36
N ASP A 358 -13.76 -17.49 -11.16
CA ASP A 358 -12.45 -17.23 -11.81
C ASP A 358 -12.61 -16.29 -13.02
N ILE A 359 -12.94 -15.04 -12.71
CA ILE A 359 -13.15 -13.96 -13.68
C ILE A 359 -12.03 -12.93 -13.50
N LEU A 360 -11.27 -12.67 -14.55
CA LEU A 360 -10.22 -11.67 -14.58
C LEU A 360 -10.70 -10.29 -15.02
N VAL A 361 -11.55 -10.25 -16.04
CA VAL A 361 -12.19 -9.02 -16.54
C VAL A 361 -13.65 -9.31 -16.82
N ARG A 362 -14.55 -8.56 -16.18
CA ARG A 362 -15.99 -8.82 -16.21
C ARG A 362 -16.62 -8.46 -17.54
N ASP A 363 -16.36 -7.26 -18.00
CA ASP A 363 -16.93 -6.73 -19.22
C ASP A 363 -15.89 -5.88 -19.97
N VAL A 364 -15.57 -6.32 -21.18
CA VAL A 364 -14.61 -5.64 -22.06
C VAL A 364 -14.97 -5.91 -23.53
N TYR A 365 -14.79 -4.92 -24.39
CA TYR A 365 -14.96 -5.09 -25.82
C TYR A 365 -13.65 -5.58 -26.44
N LEU A 366 -13.69 -6.79 -27.02
CA LEU A 366 -12.54 -7.42 -27.68
C LEU A 366 -12.88 -7.75 -29.14
N PRO A 367 -11.90 -7.75 -30.07
CA PRO A 367 -12.15 -8.04 -31.49
C PRO A 367 -12.87 -9.37 -31.71
N ALA A 368 -13.84 -9.41 -32.62
CA ALA A 368 -14.63 -10.63 -32.91
C ALA A 368 -13.77 -11.80 -33.39
N ASP A 369 -12.67 -11.53 -34.06
CA ASP A 369 -11.72 -12.51 -34.61
C ASP A 369 -10.66 -12.98 -33.61
N LEU A 370 -10.73 -12.54 -32.35
CA LEU A 370 -9.86 -13.02 -31.28
C LEU A 370 -10.09 -14.53 -31.04
N GLY A 371 -9.03 -15.31 -31.07
CA GLY A 371 -9.10 -16.75 -30.96
C GLY A 371 -7.89 -17.41 -30.28
N ARG A 372 -7.89 -18.73 -30.29
CA ARG A 372 -6.84 -19.55 -29.65
C ARG A 372 -5.44 -19.16 -30.11
N GLY A 373 -4.55 -18.94 -29.14
CA GLY A 373 -3.16 -18.55 -29.35
C GLY A 373 -2.92 -17.06 -29.50
N ASP A 374 -3.99 -16.23 -29.55
CA ASP A 374 -3.83 -14.79 -29.42
C ASP A 374 -3.40 -14.41 -28.00
N LEU A 375 -2.78 -13.24 -27.84
CA LEU A 375 -2.37 -12.70 -26.55
C LEU A 375 -3.28 -11.57 -26.11
N LEU A 376 -3.67 -11.61 -24.84
CA LEU A 376 -4.32 -10.50 -24.14
C LEU A 376 -3.35 -9.91 -23.11
N ALA A 377 -3.27 -8.61 -23.05
CA ALA A 377 -2.63 -7.88 -21.97
C ALA A 377 -3.68 -7.35 -21.01
N VAL A 378 -3.49 -7.60 -19.72
CA VAL A 378 -4.22 -6.95 -18.62
C VAL A 378 -3.27 -5.97 -17.97
N PRO A 379 -3.47 -4.64 -18.15
CA PRO A 379 -2.62 -3.61 -17.56
C PRO A 379 -2.88 -3.45 -16.06
N ALA A 380 -2.06 -2.62 -15.41
CA ALA A 380 -2.14 -2.26 -13.99
C ALA A 380 -2.07 -3.45 -13.01
N THR A 381 -1.41 -4.53 -13.42
CA THR A 381 -1.22 -5.72 -12.58
C THR A 381 0.12 -5.73 -11.83
N GLY A 382 0.83 -4.60 -11.74
CA GLY A 382 2.11 -4.52 -11.02
C GLY A 382 1.99 -4.50 -9.50
N ALA A 383 0.77 -4.33 -8.94
CA ALA A 383 0.57 -4.29 -7.50
C ALA A 383 -0.44 -5.34 -7.04
N TYR A 384 -0.09 -6.07 -5.97
CA TYR A 384 -0.98 -7.04 -5.29
C TYR A 384 -1.51 -8.16 -6.19
N THR A 385 -0.78 -8.53 -7.24
CA THR A 385 -1.06 -9.69 -8.09
C THR A 385 0.00 -10.74 -7.88
N HIS A 386 1.21 -10.58 -8.44
CA HIS A 386 2.29 -11.56 -8.28
C HIS A 386 2.60 -11.90 -6.81
N VAL A 387 2.67 -10.89 -5.93
CA VAL A 387 2.97 -11.09 -4.49
C VAL A 387 1.87 -11.85 -3.75
N MET A 388 0.63 -11.81 -4.23
CA MET A 388 -0.51 -12.55 -3.69
C MET A 388 -0.80 -13.83 -4.47
N SER A 389 -0.01 -14.18 -5.47
CA SER A 389 -0.23 -15.36 -6.30
C SER A 389 -0.11 -16.66 -5.50
N SER A 390 -0.84 -17.67 -5.93
CA SER A 390 -0.88 -18.99 -5.31
C SER A 390 -0.61 -20.10 -6.34
N ASN A 391 -0.55 -21.33 -5.86
CA ASN A 391 -0.48 -22.52 -6.70
C ASN A 391 -1.82 -23.27 -6.75
N TYR A 392 -2.95 -22.54 -6.72
CA TYR A 392 -4.27 -23.15 -6.81
C TYR A 392 -4.40 -24.02 -8.05
N ASN A 393 -5.08 -25.16 -7.96
CA ASN A 393 -5.15 -26.23 -8.96
C ASN A 393 -3.76 -26.72 -9.44
N ALA A 394 -2.71 -26.58 -8.63
CA ALA A 394 -1.33 -26.94 -8.97
C ALA A 394 -0.77 -26.20 -10.21
N LEU A 395 -1.27 -25.00 -10.52
CA LEU A 395 -0.68 -24.14 -11.54
C LEU A 395 0.58 -23.47 -11.01
N ALA A 396 1.57 -23.32 -11.88
CA ALA A 396 2.77 -22.57 -11.55
C ALA A 396 2.47 -21.08 -11.46
N ARG A 397 3.13 -20.39 -10.53
CA ARG A 397 3.10 -18.92 -10.51
C ARG A 397 3.73 -18.37 -11.79
N PRO A 398 3.18 -17.28 -12.36
CA PRO A 398 3.77 -16.64 -13.53
C PRO A 398 5.20 -16.15 -13.26
N ALA A 399 6.06 -16.26 -14.26
CA ALA A 399 7.35 -15.58 -14.21
C ALA A 399 7.15 -14.05 -14.24
N VAL A 400 7.99 -13.33 -13.52
CA VAL A 400 8.09 -11.87 -13.63
C VAL A 400 9.28 -11.56 -14.51
N VAL A 401 9.05 -10.76 -15.55
CA VAL A 401 10.08 -10.34 -16.52
C VAL A 401 10.14 -8.81 -16.50
N ALA A 402 11.36 -8.27 -16.44
CA ALA A 402 11.65 -6.84 -16.45
C ALA A 402 12.42 -6.46 -17.72
#